data_557a5a35ea132716408a4b348804cfe2
#
_entry.id   557a5a35ea132716408a4b348804cfe2
#
_cell.length_a   1.000
_cell.length_b   1.000
_cell.length_c   1.000
_cell.angle_alpha   90.00
_cell.angle_beta   90.00
_cell.angle_gamma   90.00
#
_symmetry.space_group_name_H-M   'P 1'
#
loop_
_entity.id
_entity.type
_entity.pdbx_description
1 polymer ?
#
loop_
_entity_poly.entity_id
_entity_poly.type
_entity_poly.pdbx_seq_one_letter_code
_entity_poly.pdbx_strand_id
1 'polypeptide(L)'
;MFTYYNNVREVLEMNVYTTEKIRNVVLLGHSGCGKTSLVEAMAYLAGQTTRMGTVADGSTISDFDKEEIKRQFSIHTSVVPIEWDNVKINILDTPGFFDFVGEVEEAVSAADAAIIVVSGKAGIQTGTKRAWEICEKYKLPRMIFVTDMDIDNASFKDVVLKLQELYGKKIAPFHQIGRAH
;
A
#
# COMPACT_ATOMS: atom_id res chain seq x y z
N MET A 1 20.98 36.29 8.56
CA MET A 1 21.50 35.09 9.22
C MET A 1 20.46 34.41 10.16
N PHE A 2 19.48 35.12 10.69
CA PHE A 2 18.43 34.58 11.58
C PHE A 2 17.27 33.90 10.86
N THR A 3 17.02 34.21 9.59
CA THR A 3 15.89 33.63 8.83
C THR A 3 16.13 32.17 8.37
N TYR A 4 17.39 31.75 8.26
CA TYR A 4 17.75 30.39 7.84
C TYR A 4 17.56 29.37 8.97
N TYR A 5 17.68 29.77 10.23
CA TYR A 5 17.54 28.90 11.40
C TYR A 5 16.08 28.61 11.74
N ASN A 6 15.12 29.46 11.38
CA ASN A 6 13.72 29.23 11.64
C ASN A 6 13.12 28.20 10.68
N ASN A 7 13.58 28.19 9.41
CA ASN A 7 13.12 27.14 8.44
C ASN A 7 13.68 25.75 8.77
N VAL A 8 14.82 25.63 9.41
CA VAL A 8 15.40 24.35 9.82
C VAL A 8 14.71 23.78 11.06
N ARG A 9 14.12 24.62 11.91
CA ARG A 9 13.34 24.16 13.07
C ARG A 9 11.98 23.59 12.69
N GLU A 10 11.30 24.14 11.69
CA GLU A 10 10.02 23.60 11.18
C GLU A 10 10.18 22.22 10.53
N VAL A 11 11.35 21.91 9.98
CA VAL A 11 11.64 20.60 9.36
C VAL A 11 12.04 19.54 10.41
N LEU A 12 12.29 19.91 11.67
CA LEU A 12 12.77 19.00 12.73
C LEU A 12 11.77 18.77 13.86
N GLU A 13 10.60 19.35 13.84
CA GLU A 13 9.52 18.97 14.76
C GLU A 13 8.82 17.69 14.28
N MET A 14 9.51 16.56 14.41
CA MET A 14 8.87 15.28 14.27
C MET A 14 7.90 15.08 15.44
N ASN A 15 6.64 14.80 15.13
CA ASN A 15 5.68 14.43 16.15
C ASN A 15 6.15 13.18 16.90
N VAL A 16 6.14 13.23 18.22
CA VAL A 16 6.51 12.08 19.05
C VAL A 16 5.28 11.24 19.31
N TYR A 17 5.32 9.98 18.88
CA TYR A 17 4.25 9.02 19.07
C TYR A 17 4.64 7.97 20.10
N THR A 18 3.71 7.61 21.00
CA THR A 18 3.86 6.42 21.83
C THR A 18 3.66 5.17 20.98
N THR A 19 4.20 4.03 21.41
CA THR A 19 4.09 2.74 20.70
C THR A 19 2.64 2.33 20.45
N GLU A 20 1.71 2.72 21.31
CA GLU A 20 0.28 2.47 21.16
C GLU A 20 -0.35 3.22 19.97
N LYS A 21 0.30 4.27 19.49
CA LYS A 21 -0.12 5.11 18.37
C LYS A 21 0.68 4.87 17.10
N ILE A 22 1.51 3.85 17.05
CA ILE A 22 2.27 3.47 15.87
C ILE A 22 1.68 2.18 15.30
N ARG A 23 1.48 2.13 13.98
CA ARG A 23 1.05 0.93 13.26
C ARG A 23 1.92 0.72 12.04
N ASN A 24 2.38 -0.50 11.86
CA ASN A 24 3.12 -0.91 10.67
C ASN A 24 2.17 -1.71 9.77
N VAL A 25 1.91 -1.20 8.58
CA VAL A 25 0.96 -1.81 7.64
C VAL A 25 1.69 -2.15 6.35
N VAL A 26 1.73 -3.44 6.02
CA VAL A 26 2.37 -3.91 4.79
C VAL A 26 1.37 -3.99 3.65
N LEU A 27 1.76 -3.49 2.47
CA LEU A 27 1.00 -3.66 1.24
C LEU A 27 1.51 -4.88 0.49
N LEU A 28 0.62 -5.83 0.24
CA LEU A 28 0.89 -7.07 -0.46
C LEU A 28 0.02 -7.17 -1.72
N GLY A 29 0.48 -7.92 -2.73
CA GLY A 29 -0.30 -8.13 -3.95
C GLY A 29 0.59 -8.34 -5.17
N HIS A 30 -0.03 -8.61 -6.31
CA HIS A 30 0.67 -8.87 -7.56
C HIS A 30 1.36 -7.60 -8.09
N SER A 31 2.37 -7.78 -8.96
CA SER A 31 2.98 -6.64 -9.66
C SER A 31 1.94 -5.92 -10.52
N GLY A 32 1.96 -4.60 -10.51
CA GLY A 32 1.03 -3.77 -11.28
C GLY A 32 -0.41 -3.70 -10.72
N CYS A 33 -0.71 -4.25 -9.54
CA CYS A 33 -2.04 -4.13 -8.93
C CYS A 33 -2.32 -2.80 -8.23
N GLY A 34 -1.38 -1.83 -8.27
CA GLY A 34 -1.58 -0.48 -7.75
C GLY A 34 -1.15 -0.27 -6.29
N LYS A 35 -0.24 -1.08 -5.73
CA LYS A 35 0.29 -0.89 -4.36
C LYS A 35 0.92 0.48 -4.18
N THR A 36 1.93 0.79 -4.96
CA THR A 36 2.64 2.07 -4.95
C THR A 36 1.70 3.26 -5.19
N SER A 37 0.74 3.13 -6.11
CA SER A 37 -0.27 4.17 -6.35
C SER A 37 -1.18 4.39 -5.13
N LEU A 38 -1.50 3.32 -4.39
CA LEU A 38 -2.26 3.43 -3.14
C LEU A 38 -1.44 4.13 -2.06
N VAL A 39 -0.13 3.83 -1.95
CA VAL A 39 0.78 4.54 -1.02
C VAL A 39 0.81 6.03 -1.33
N GLU A 40 0.97 6.40 -2.60
CA GLU A 40 0.95 7.79 -3.05
C GLU A 40 -0.36 8.50 -2.67
N ALA A 41 -1.50 7.86 -2.91
CA ALA A 41 -2.79 8.41 -2.55
C ALA A 41 -2.95 8.61 -1.03
N MET A 42 -2.50 7.65 -0.22
CA MET A 42 -2.53 7.77 1.24
C MET A 42 -1.60 8.88 1.75
N ALA A 43 -0.38 8.97 1.22
CA ALA A 43 0.58 10.01 1.58
C ALA A 43 0.07 11.41 1.20
N TYR A 44 -0.53 11.55 0.03
CA TYR A 44 -1.12 12.80 -0.43
C TYR A 44 -2.32 13.22 0.44
N LEU A 45 -3.25 12.31 0.73
CA LEU A 45 -4.41 12.58 1.58
C LEU A 45 -4.02 12.92 3.02
N ALA A 46 -2.95 12.33 3.53
CA ALA A 46 -2.39 12.64 4.84
C ALA A 46 -1.57 13.94 4.86
N GLY A 47 -1.41 14.63 3.73
CA GLY A 47 -0.66 15.87 3.63
C GLY A 47 0.86 15.71 3.72
N GLN A 48 1.38 14.48 3.57
CA GLN A 48 2.84 14.22 3.56
C GLN A 48 3.49 14.68 2.25
N THR A 49 2.71 14.72 1.18
CA THR A 49 3.13 15.24 -0.12
C THR A 49 2.18 16.32 -0.61
N THR A 50 2.71 17.29 -1.34
CA THR A 50 1.91 18.38 -1.94
C THR A 50 1.28 18.00 -3.27
N ARG A 51 1.72 16.88 -3.86
CA ARG A 51 1.19 16.31 -5.10
C ARG A 51 1.24 14.79 -5.03
N MET A 52 0.35 14.13 -5.73
CA MET A 52 0.39 12.68 -5.91
C MET A 52 1.35 12.35 -7.04
N GLY A 53 2.37 11.53 -6.75
CA GLY A 53 3.31 11.02 -7.74
C GLY A 53 2.72 9.88 -8.57
N THR A 54 3.38 9.54 -9.67
CA THR A 54 3.01 8.39 -10.52
C THR A 54 4.22 7.52 -10.83
N VAL A 55 4.01 6.22 -10.94
CA VAL A 55 5.07 5.27 -11.31
C VAL A 55 5.58 5.57 -12.72
N ALA A 56 4.68 5.95 -13.63
CA ALA A 56 5.02 6.25 -15.02
C ALA A 56 5.99 7.43 -15.16
N ASP A 57 5.84 8.45 -14.30
CA ASP A 57 6.71 9.63 -14.31
C ASP A 57 7.94 9.46 -13.40
N GLY A 58 8.07 8.33 -12.69
CA GLY A 58 9.14 8.08 -11.73
C GLY A 58 9.15 9.09 -10.57
N SER A 59 7.98 9.57 -10.17
CA SER A 59 7.81 10.65 -9.20
C SER A 59 7.18 10.18 -7.88
N THR A 60 7.12 8.87 -7.66
CA THR A 60 6.56 8.29 -6.44
C THR A 60 7.50 8.45 -5.25
N ILE A 61 6.92 8.49 -4.05
CA ILE A 61 7.66 8.63 -2.80
C ILE A 61 8.38 7.32 -2.40
N SER A 62 7.86 6.16 -2.81
CA SER A 62 8.38 4.85 -2.44
C SER A 62 9.42 4.33 -3.42
N ASP A 63 9.25 4.50 -4.72
CA ASP A 63 10.19 4.04 -5.74
C ASP A 63 11.22 5.15 -6.05
N PHE A 64 12.22 5.30 -5.20
CA PHE A 64 13.24 6.35 -5.32
C PHE A 64 14.56 5.85 -5.92
N ASP A 65 14.76 4.52 -6.03
CA ASP A 65 15.95 3.96 -6.67
C ASP A 65 15.89 4.13 -8.20
N LYS A 66 17.05 4.41 -8.82
CA LYS A 66 17.15 4.65 -10.26
C LYS A 66 16.70 3.43 -11.08
N GLU A 67 16.94 2.21 -10.59
CA GLU A 67 16.52 1.00 -11.27
C GLU A 67 15.00 0.79 -11.16
N GLU A 68 14.38 1.12 -10.02
CA GLU A 68 12.93 1.09 -9.84
C GLU A 68 12.24 2.08 -10.78
N ILE A 69 12.72 3.32 -10.80
CA ILE A 69 12.23 4.38 -11.70
C ILE A 69 12.35 3.94 -13.17
N LYS A 70 13.52 3.42 -13.57
CA LYS A 70 13.78 2.98 -14.95
C LYS A 70 12.91 1.80 -15.36
N ARG A 71 12.67 0.88 -14.44
CA ARG A 71 11.90 -0.36 -14.68
C ARG A 71 10.40 -0.19 -14.43
N GLN A 72 10.00 0.90 -13.77
CA GLN A 72 8.63 1.21 -13.39
C GLN A 72 8.00 0.13 -12.48
N PHE A 73 8.78 -0.44 -11.58
CA PHE A 73 8.31 -1.34 -10.53
C PHE A 73 9.25 -1.36 -9.32
N SER A 74 8.70 -1.63 -8.14
CA SER A 74 9.44 -1.70 -6.88
C SER A 74 10.33 -2.95 -6.81
N ILE A 75 11.56 -2.79 -6.37
CA ILE A 75 12.57 -3.84 -6.16
C ILE A 75 12.76 -4.06 -4.65
N HIS A 76 12.81 -2.97 -3.89
CA HIS A 76 13.00 -2.97 -2.44
C HIS A 76 11.72 -2.62 -1.71
N THR A 77 11.66 -2.98 -0.44
CA THR A 77 10.60 -2.51 0.46
C THR A 77 10.90 -1.09 0.90
N SER A 78 9.96 -0.19 0.66
CA SER A 78 10.03 1.20 1.11
C SER A 78 9.12 1.45 2.30
N VAL A 79 9.58 2.28 3.25
CA VAL A 79 8.79 2.68 4.41
C VAL A 79 8.30 4.12 4.21
N VAL A 80 6.99 4.29 4.09
CA VAL A 80 6.35 5.60 3.95
C VAL A 80 5.56 5.90 5.21
N PRO A 81 6.06 6.78 6.10
CA PRO A 81 5.31 7.15 7.29
C PRO A 81 4.22 8.16 6.91
N ILE A 82 3.01 7.91 7.39
CA ILE A 82 1.89 8.85 7.32
C ILE A 82 1.33 9.13 8.71
N GLU A 83 0.82 10.33 8.92
CA GLU A 83 0.16 10.74 10.16
C GLU A 83 -1.32 10.97 9.87
N TRP A 84 -2.17 10.21 10.55
CA TRP A 84 -3.60 10.30 10.39
C TRP A 84 -4.32 10.14 11.73
N ASP A 85 -5.20 11.07 12.06
CA ASP A 85 -6.00 11.05 13.29
C ASP A 85 -5.17 10.77 14.57
N ASN A 86 -4.03 11.46 14.70
CA ASN A 86 -3.11 11.32 15.83
C ASN A 86 -2.51 9.90 15.98
N VAL A 87 -2.41 9.16 14.89
CA VAL A 87 -1.74 7.85 14.75
C VAL A 87 -0.67 7.96 13.68
N LYS A 88 0.50 7.42 13.94
CA LYS A 88 1.56 7.23 12.94
C LYS A 88 1.40 5.86 12.30
N ILE A 89 1.20 5.84 10.99
CA ILE A 89 1.09 4.61 10.21
C ILE A 89 2.32 4.52 9.30
N ASN A 90 3.17 3.53 9.53
CA ASN A 90 4.27 3.22 8.64
C ASN A 90 3.75 2.26 7.59
N ILE A 91 3.62 2.74 6.36
CA ILE A 91 3.25 1.91 5.21
C ILE A 91 4.51 1.25 4.67
N LEU A 92 4.51 -0.07 4.61
CA LEU A 92 5.58 -0.87 4.03
C LEU A 92 5.15 -1.25 2.60
N ASP A 93 5.63 -0.48 1.61
CA ASP A 93 5.36 -0.75 0.20
C ASP A 93 6.31 -1.84 -0.29
N THR A 94 5.78 -3.00 -0.67
CA THR A 94 6.57 -4.17 -1.04
C THR A 94 6.59 -4.43 -2.54
N PRO A 95 7.68 -5.01 -3.07
CA PRO A 95 7.72 -5.48 -4.45
C PRO A 95 6.61 -6.48 -4.76
N GLY A 96 6.06 -6.41 -5.98
CA GLY A 96 5.02 -7.34 -6.44
C GLY A 96 5.51 -8.54 -7.23
N PHE A 97 6.79 -8.53 -7.61
CA PHE A 97 7.41 -9.64 -8.34
C PHE A 97 7.94 -10.72 -7.40
N PHE A 98 7.85 -11.97 -7.84
CA PHE A 98 8.22 -13.15 -7.04
C PHE A 98 9.72 -13.26 -6.75
N ASP A 99 10.55 -12.63 -7.58
CA ASP A 99 12.01 -12.64 -7.41
C ASP A 99 12.46 -11.92 -6.13
N PHE A 100 11.61 -11.05 -5.59
CA PHE A 100 11.88 -10.23 -4.41
C PHE A 100 11.13 -10.72 -3.16
N VAL A 101 10.87 -12.02 -3.05
CA VAL A 101 10.13 -12.60 -1.91
C VAL A 101 10.78 -12.33 -0.55
N GLY A 102 12.10 -12.22 -0.50
CA GLY A 102 12.85 -11.89 0.72
C GLY A 102 12.43 -10.54 1.30
N GLU A 103 12.34 -9.51 0.46
CA GLU A 103 11.86 -8.17 0.82
C GLU A 103 10.44 -8.21 1.42
N VAL A 104 9.57 -9.04 0.82
CA VAL A 104 8.19 -9.21 1.29
C VAL A 104 8.16 -9.88 2.67
N GLU A 105 8.96 -10.93 2.89
CA GLU A 105 8.99 -11.64 4.18
C GLU A 105 9.57 -10.76 5.30
N GLU A 106 10.59 -9.95 5.00
CA GLU A 106 11.15 -8.98 5.94
C GLU A 106 10.10 -7.94 6.35
N ALA A 107 9.40 -7.34 5.38
CA ALA A 107 8.33 -6.37 5.64
C ALA A 107 7.19 -6.97 6.47
N VAL A 108 6.76 -8.19 6.15
CA VAL A 108 5.70 -8.89 6.88
C VAL A 108 6.10 -9.17 8.32
N SER A 109 7.38 -9.48 8.59
CA SER A 109 7.88 -9.74 9.95
C SER A 109 7.79 -8.51 10.87
N ALA A 110 7.80 -7.31 10.28
CA ALA A 110 7.73 -6.03 11.00
C ALA A 110 6.31 -5.43 11.05
N ALA A 111 5.35 -6.05 10.35
CA ALA A 111 4.01 -5.50 10.18
C ALA A 111 3.03 -5.94 11.27
N ASP A 112 2.14 -5.03 11.66
CA ASP A 112 1.01 -5.30 12.55
C ASP A 112 -0.23 -5.80 11.79
N ALA A 113 -0.36 -5.38 10.51
CA ALA A 113 -1.47 -5.73 9.64
C ALA A 113 -1.06 -5.65 8.16
N ALA A 114 -1.84 -6.26 7.28
CA ALA A 114 -1.64 -6.23 5.84
C ALA A 114 -2.83 -5.66 5.07
N ILE A 115 -2.54 -4.95 3.99
CA ILE A 115 -3.52 -4.63 2.95
C ILE A 115 -3.13 -5.44 1.71
N ILE A 116 -3.99 -6.37 1.31
CA ILE A 116 -3.83 -7.11 0.06
C ILE A 116 -4.50 -6.31 -1.06
N VAL A 117 -3.69 -5.80 -1.98
CA VAL A 117 -4.17 -4.99 -3.10
C VAL A 117 -4.49 -5.89 -4.29
N VAL A 118 -5.69 -5.73 -4.83
CA VAL A 118 -6.23 -6.53 -5.94
C VAL A 118 -6.74 -5.59 -7.02
N SER A 119 -6.29 -5.76 -8.26
CA SER A 119 -6.83 -5.00 -9.38
C SER A 119 -8.24 -5.48 -9.74
N GLY A 120 -9.20 -4.58 -9.77
CA GLY A 120 -10.58 -4.86 -10.20
C GLY A 120 -10.67 -5.31 -11.66
N LYS A 121 -9.72 -4.86 -12.49
CA LYS A 121 -9.60 -5.26 -13.89
C LYS A 121 -8.98 -6.65 -14.06
N ALA A 122 -7.84 -6.89 -13.42
CA ALA A 122 -7.09 -8.14 -13.57
C ALA A 122 -7.66 -9.27 -12.69
N GLY A 123 -8.41 -8.92 -11.64
CA GLY A 123 -8.96 -9.88 -10.70
C GLY A 123 -7.89 -10.53 -9.80
N ILE A 124 -8.17 -11.76 -9.37
CA ILE A 124 -7.30 -12.49 -8.46
C ILE A 124 -6.15 -13.15 -9.23
N GLN A 125 -4.95 -12.67 -8.96
CA GLN A 125 -3.72 -13.11 -9.60
C GLN A 125 -2.89 -14.01 -8.64
N THR A 126 -1.81 -14.60 -9.15
CA THR A 126 -0.91 -15.46 -8.34
C THR A 126 -0.33 -14.70 -7.15
N GLY A 127 0.03 -13.42 -7.32
CA GLY A 127 0.52 -12.58 -6.22
C GLY A 127 -0.52 -12.35 -5.13
N THR A 128 -1.81 -12.26 -5.48
CA THR A 128 -2.91 -12.17 -4.50
C THR A 128 -3.00 -13.45 -3.65
N LYS A 129 -2.89 -14.62 -4.28
CA LYS A 129 -2.93 -15.91 -3.57
C LYS A 129 -1.74 -16.04 -2.62
N ARG A 130 -0.53 -15.72 -3.09
CA ARG A 130 0.67 -15.70 -2.24
C ARG A 130 0.58 -14.73 -1.08
N ALA A 131 0.07 -13.52 -1.32
CA ALA A 131 -0.15 -12.54 -0.27
C ALA A 131 -1.09 -13.08 0.82
N TRP A 132 -2.14 -13.79 0.41
CA TRP A 132 -3.04 -14.46 1.34
C TRP A 132 -2.33 -15.54 2.15
N GLU A 133 -1.57 -16.44 1.50
CA GLU A 133 -0.80 -17.52 2.13
C GLU A 133 0.23 -16.99 3.13
N ILE A 134 0.93 -15.89 2.80
CA ILE A 134 1.86 -15.22 3.70
C ILE A 134 1.13 -14.70 4.93
N CYS A 135 -0.01 -14.02 4.77
CA CYS A 135 -0.80 -13.55 5.89
C CYS A 135 -1.31 -14.71 6.78
N GLU A 136 -1.66 -15.86 6.20
CA GLU A 136 -2.02 -17.08 6.97
C GLU A 136 -0.82 -17.61 7.75
N LYS A 137 0.35 -17.74 7.09
CA LYS A 137 1.59 -18.23 7.71
C LYS A 137 1.99 -17.41 8.93
N TYR A 138 1.92 -16.09 8.83
CA TYR A 138 2.30 -15.16 9.90
C TYR A 138 1.14 -14.76 10.81
N LYS A 139 -0.07 -15.30 10.59
CA LYS A 139 -1.30 -14.94 11.31
C LYS A 139 -1.58 -13.44 11.33
N LEU A 140 -1.24 -12.77 10.24
CA LEU A 140 -1.32 -11.33 10.12
C LEU A 140 -2.78 -10.91 9.83
N PRO A 141 -3.36 -10.01 10.61
CA PRO A 141 -4.65 -9.39 10.29
C PRO A 141 -4.57 -8.73 8.92
N ARG A 142 -5.62 -8.88 8.10
CA ARG A 142 -5.60 -8.40 6.72
C ARG A 142 -6.92 -7.83 6.27
N MET A 143 -6.81 -6.88 5.38
CA MET A 143 -7.92 -6.33 4.62
C MET A 143 -7.57 -6.40 3.12
N ILE A 144 -8.59 -6.43 2.27
CA ILE A 144 -8.41 -6.40 0.82
C ILE A 144 -8.83 -5.02 0.31
N PHE A 145 -7.98 -4.42 -0.51
CA PHE A 145 -8.27 -3.18 -1.22
C PHE A 145 -8.33 -3.45 -2.72
N VAL A 146 -9.45 -3.07 -3.36
CA VAL A 146 -9.64 -3.28 -4.81
C VAL A 146 -9.41 -1.97 -5.54
N THR A 147 -8.40 -1.97 -6.43
CA THR A 147 -8.03 -0.85 -7.32
C THR A 147 -8.73 -0.97 -8.68
N ASP A 148 -8.47 -0.02 -9.58
CA ASP A 148 -8.93 -0.05 -10.98
C ASP A 148 -10.46 -0.20 -11.13
N MET A 149 -11.23 0.35 -10.19
CA MET A 149 -12.69 0.27 -10.23
C MET A 149 -13.34 1.31 -11.16
N ASP A 150 -12.56 2.26 -11.65
CA ASP A 150 -12.91 3.29 -12.61
C ASP A 150 -12.76 2.85 -14.08
N ILE A 151 -12.15 1.67 -14.29
CA ILE A 151 -11.89 1.12 -15.64
C ILE A 151 -13.11 0.34 -16.14
N ASP A 152 -13.38 0.43 -17.44
CA ASP A 152 -14.43 -0.37 -18.09
C ASP A 152 -14.19 -1.88 -17.89
N ASN A 153 -15.27 -2.61 -17.65
CA ASN A 153 -15.29 -4.05 -17.33
C ASN A 153 -14.73 -4.43 -15.95
N ALA A 154 -14.39 -3.49 -15.06
CA ALA A 154 -14.13 -3.83 -13.67
C ALA A 154 -15.46 -4.11 -12.94
N SER A 155 -15.56 -5.28 -12.30
CA SER A 155 -16.74 -5.68 -11.55
C SER A 155 -16.37 -5.99 -10.10
N PHE A 156 -16.74 -5.09 -9.19
CA PHE A 156 -16.56 -5.31 -7.76
C PHE A 156 -17.25 -6.59 -7.27
N LYS A 157 -18.47 -6.83 -7.76
CA LYS A 157 -19.24 -8.03 -7.42
C LYS A 157 -18.51 -9.32 -7.79
N ASP A 158 -17.93 -9.36 -9.01
CA ASP A 158 -17.22 -10.55 -9.47
C ASP A 158 -15.92 -10.77 -8.70
N VAL A 159 -15.20 -9.71 -8.32
CA VAL A 159 -14.03 -9.80 -7.46
C VAL A 159 -14.41 -10.36 -6.09
N VAL A 160 -15.46 -9.84 -5.46
CA VAL A 160 -15.94 -10.31 -4.16
C VAL A 160 -16.36 -11.77 -4.23
N LEU A 161 -17.12 -12.17 -5.25
CA LEU A 161 -17.57 -13.57 -5.41
C LEU A 161 -16.38 -14.52 -5.56
N LYS A 162 -15.39 -14.18 -6.39
CA LYS A 162 -14.18 -14.98 -6.55
C LYS A 162 -13.35 -15.07 -5.26
N LEU A 163 -13.26 -13.99 -4.50
CA LEU A 163 -12.58 -13.99 -3.19
C LEU A 163 -13.32 -14.89 -2.20
N GLN A 164 -14.66 -14.84 -2.19
CA GLN A 164 -15.48 -15.71 -1.32
C GLN A 164 -15.38 -17.19 -1.73
N GLU A 165 -15.30 -17.48 -3.01
CA GLU A 165 -15.08 -18.84 -3.51
C GLU A 165 -13.74 -19.43 -3.06
N LEU A 166 -12.66 -18.62 -3.10
CA LEU A 166 -11.31 -19.06 -2.74
C LEU A 166 -11.05 -19.07 -1.24
N TYR A 167 -11.56 -18.08 -0.51
CA TYR A 167 -11.18 -17.85 0.90
C TYR A 167 -12.37 -17.94 1.86
N GLY A 168 -13.54 -18.26 1.35
CA GLY A 168 -14.74 -18.50 2.14
C GLY A 168 -15.60 -17.27 2.41
N LYS A 169 -16.78 -17.52 2.96
CA LYS A 169 -17.82 -16.50 3.21
C LYS A 169 -17.45 -15.44 4.25
N LYS A 170 -16.29 -15.56 4.91
CA LYS A 170 -15.75 -14.56 5.83
C LYS A 170 -15.32 -13.27 5.11
N ILE A 171 -15.09 -13.35 3.79
CA ILE A 171 -14.86 -12.16 2.96
C ILE A 171 -16.15 -11.37 2.86
N ALA A 172 -16.19 -10.22 3.50
CA ALA A 172 -17.35 -9.32 3.47
C ALA A 172 -16.92 -7.92 3.01
N PRO A 173 -17.67 -7.29 2.11
CA PRO A 173 -17.43 -5.88 1.75
C PRO A 173 -17.64 -4.99 2.96
N PHE A 174 -16.63 -4.20 3.30
CA PHE A 174 -16.72 -3.18 4.34
C PHE A 174 -17.15 -1.83 3.76
N HIS A 175 -16.61 -1.49 2.58
CA HIS A 175 -16.92 -0.25 1.89
C HIS A 175 -16.98 -0.49 0.39
N GLN A 176 -17.97 0.14 -0.28
CA GLN A 176 -18.10 0.13 -1.73
C GLN A 176 -18.41 1.56 -2.18
N ILE A 177 -17.56 2.08 -3.08
CA ILE A 177 -17.83 3.35 -3.75
C ILE A 177 -18.89 3.08 -4.83
N GLY A 178 -20.06 3.72 -4.71
CA GLY A 178 -21.07 3.68 -5.76
C GLY A 178 -20.55 4.40 -7.02
N ARG A 179 -20.83 3.84 -8.22
CA ARG A 179 -20.67 4.63 -9.44
C ARG A 179 -21.59 5.85 -9.34
N ALA A 180 -21.04 7.05 -9.48
CA ALA A 180 -21.83 8.22 -9.78
C ALA A 180 -22.47 7.98 -11.16
N HIS A 181 -23.79 7.94 -11.20
CA HIS A 181 -24.56 7.89 -12.43
C HIS A 181 -24.63 9.27 -13.07
#